data_f51a9a816fb5bd975b98719ef2ddb4ea
#
_entry.id   f51a9a816fb5bd975b98719ef2ddb4ea
#
_cell.length_a   1.000
_cell.length_b   1.000
_cell.length_c   1.000
_cell.angle_alpha   90.00
_cell.angle_beta   90.00
_cell.angle_gamma   90.00
#
_symmetry.space_group_name_H-M   'P 1'
#
loop_
_entity.id
_entity.type
_entity.pdbx_description
1 polymer ?
#
loop_
_entity_poly.entity_id
_entity_poly.type
_entity_poly.pdbx_seq_one_letter_code
_entity_poly.pdbx_strand_id
1 'polypeptide(L)' 'MSKRGWKKRAESLRLQILEHENKIKKERDKPFPDEGRIHHWKAEIEAFQDGLKRVLKRLEK' A
#
# COMPACT_ATOMS: atom_id res chain seq x y z
N MET A 1 -22.20 -0.46 6.09
CA MET A 1 -20.97 -0.68 6.88
C MET A 1 -20.78 0.39 7.93
N SER A 2 -20.33 0.00 9.11
CA SER A 2 -20.04 0.96 10.17
C SER A 2 -18.72 1.68 9.93
N LYS A 3 -18.54 2.85 10.54
CA LYS A 3 -17.28 3.59 10.46
C LYS A 3 -16.09 2.75 10.95
N ARG A 4 -16.37 1.86 11.91
CA ARG A 4 -15.35 0.97 12.47
C ARG A 4 -14.75 0.03 11.42
N GLY A 5 -15.59 -0.52 10.56
CA GLY A 5 -15.14 -1.39 9.48
C GLY A 5 -14.26 -0.65 8.46
N TRP A 6 -14.61 0.59 8.15
CA TRP A 6 -13.82 1.40 7.22
C TRP A 6 -12.46 1.79 7.80
N LYS A 7 -12.39 2.07 9.10
CA LYS A 7 -11.12 2.36 9.77
C LYS A 7 -10.18 1.15 9.74
N LYS A 8 -10.70 -0.04 10.01
CA LYS A 8 -9.92 -1.28 9.94
C LYS A 8 -9.38 -1.49 8.53
N ARG A 9 -10.21 -1.24 7.54
CA ARG A 9 -9.79 -1.38 6.14
C ARG A 9 -8.66 -0.40 5.79
N ALA A 10 -8.78 0.84 6.26
CA ALA A 10 -7.74 1.85 6.05
C ALA A 10 -6.41 1.42 6.68
N GLU A 11 -6.45 0.90 7.91
CA GLU A 11 -5.25 0.42 8.59
C GLU A 11 -4.59 -0.74 7.83
N SER A 12 -5.41 -1.68 7.37
CA SER A 12 -4.92 -2.82 6.60
C SER A 12 -4.23 -2.38 5.31
N LEU A 13 -4.82 -1.42 4.61
CA LEU A 13 -4.23 -0.87 3.38
C LEU A 13 -2.91 -0.16 3.66
N ARG A 14 -2.84 0.60 4.75
CA ARG A 14 -1.60 1.28 5.15
C ARG A 14 -0.50 0.30 5.47
N LEU A 15 -0.83 -0.79 6.16
CA LEU A 15 0.15 -1.84 6.47
C LEU A 15 0.67 -2.50 5.21
N GLN A 16 -0.20 -2.79 4.24
CA GLN A 16 0.22 -3.39 2.97
C GLN A 16 1.13 -2.45 2.19
N ILE A 17 0.82 -1.16 2.18
CA ILE A 17 1.68 -0.16 1.55
C ILE A 17 3.07 -0.17 2.20
N LEU A 18 3.11 -0.15 3.52
CA LEU A 18 4.36 -0.15 4.27
C LEU A 18 5.19 -1.40 3.98
N GLU A 19 4.55 -2.57 3.98
CA GLU A 19 5.21 -3.83 3.67
C GLU A 19 5.83 -3.83 2.28
N HIS A 20 5.09 -3.31 1.30
CA HIS A 20 5.59 -3.22 -0.07
C HIS A 20 6.75 -2.22 -0.20
N GLU A 21 6.67 -1.10 0.51
CA GLU A 21 7.76 -0.13 0.54
C GLU A 21 9.03 -0.74 1.14
N ASN A 22 8.87 -1.53 2.20
CA ASN A 22 9.99 -2.23 2.82
C ASN A 22 10.61 -3.25 1.87
N LYS A 23 9.79 -3.97 1.11
CA LYS A 23 10.28 -4.93 0.11
C LYS A 23 11.08 -4.24 -0.98
N ILE A 24 10.60 -3.10 -1.45
CA ILE A 24 11.29 -2.29 -2.46
C ILE A 24 12.65 -1.84 -1.92
N LYS A 25 12.68 -1.34 -0.69
CA LYS A 25 13.91 -0.87 -0.06
C LYS A 25 14.94 -1.99 0.06
N LYS A 26 14.52 -3.17 0.51
CA LYS A 26 15.40 -4.33 0.62
C LYS A 26 15.92 -4.78 -0.73
N GLU A 27 15.07 -4.75 -1.77
CA GLU A 27 15.48 -5.14 -3.11
C GLU A 27 16.52 -4.18 -3.68
N ARG A 28 16.35 -2.87 -3.45
CA ARG A 28 17.29 -1.85 -3.90
C ARG A 28 18.65 -1.95 -3.22
N ASP A 29 18.70 -2.49 -2.01
CA ASP A 29 19.96 -2.67 -1.28
C ASP A 29 20.78 -3.84 -1.80
N LYS A 30 20.21 -4.69 -2.65
CA LYS A 30 20.93 -5.80 -3.25
C LYS A 30 21.90 -5.30 -4.32
N PRO A 31 23.04 -6.03 -4.56
CA PRO A 31 23.99 -5.65 -5.63
C PRO A 31 23.34 -5.59 -6.99
N PHE A 32 22.36 -6.45 -7.26
CA PHE A 32 21.64 -6.50 -8.54
C PHE A 32 20.15 -6.48 -8.29
N PRO A 33 19.56 -5.28 -8.05
CA PRO A 33 18.14 -5.18 -7.79
C PRO A 33 17.29 -5.63 -8.98
N ASP A 34 16.21 -6.33 -8.70
CA ASP A 34 15.26 -6.73 -9.74
C ASP A 34 14.28 -5.60 -10.02
N GLU A 35 14.52 -4.89 -11.10
CA GLU A 35 13.68 -3.75 -11.48
C GLU A 35 12.21 -4.16 -11.77
N GLY A 36 12.02 -5.36 -12.30
CA GLY A 36 10.67 -5.87 -12.57
C GLY A 36 9.87 -6.04 -11.30
N ARG A 37 10.48 -6.57 -10.25
CA ARG A 37 9.83 -6.73 -8.94
C ARG A 37 9.51 -5.37 -8.33
N ILE A 38 10.47 -4.45 -8.38
CA ILE A 38 10.28 -3.10 -7.85
C ILE A 38 9.11 -2.41 -8.55
N HIS A 39 9.06 -2.50 -9.87
CA HIS A 39 7.98 -1.92 -10.65
C HIS A 39 6.63 -2.53 -10.28
N HIS A 40 6.58 -3.85 -10.13
CA HIS A 40 5.37 -4.55 -9.74
C HIS A 40 4.86 -4.09 -8.36
N TRP A 41 5.76 -4.01 -7.39
CA TRP A 41 5.40 -3.56 -6.05
C TRP A 41 4.94 -2.10 -6.02
N LYS A 42 5.56 -1.25 -6.84
CA LYS A 42 5.12 0.15 -6.97
C LYS A 42 3.71 0.25 -7.52
N ALA A 43 3.38 -0.58 -8.51
CA ALA A 43 2.03 -0.61 -9.08
C ALA A 43 1.01 -1.06 -8.03
N GLU A 44 1.36 -2.06 -7.21
CA GLU A 44 0.50 -2.51 -6.13
C GLU A 44 0.30 -1.41 -5.07
N ILE A 45 1.36 -0.68 -4.75
CA ILE A 45 1.26 0.44 -3.80
C ILE A 45 0.29 1.50 -4.31
N GLU A 46 0.36 1.83 -5.59
CA GLU A 46 -0.58 2.79 -6.19
C GLU A 46 -2.02 2.32 -6.07
N ALA A 47 -2.26 1.03 -6.32
CA ALA A 47 -3.60 0.45 -6.18
C ALA A 47 -4.09 0.54 -4.73
N PHE A 48 -3.24 0.23 -3.77
CA PHE A 48 -3.57 0.34 -2.35
C PHE A 48 -3.84 1.79 -1.95
N GLN A 49 -3.05 2.73 -2.46
CA GLN A 49 -3.24 4.15 -2.18
C GLN A 49 -4.57 4.66 -2.72
N ASP A 50 -4.96 4.24 -3.91
CA ASP A 50 -6.26 4.58 -4.48
C ASP A 50 -7.39 4.02 -3.62
N GLY A 51 -7.27 2.78 -3.18
CA GLY A 51 -8.25 2.17 -2.27
C GLY A 51 -8.33 2.92 -0.95
N LEU A 52 -7.18 3.31 -0.41
CA LEU A 52 -7.11 4.06 0.84
C LEU A 52 -7.78 5.43 0.70
N LYS A 53 -7.54 6.13 -0.40
CA LYS A 53 -8.20 7.42 -0.67
C LYS A 53 -9.72 7.29 -0.67
N ARG A 54 -10.24 6.24 -1.30
CA ARG A 54 -11.68 5.98 -1.34
C ARG A 54 -12.26 5.73 0.05
N VAL A 55 -11.55 4.93 0.85
CA VAL A 55 -11.96 4.63 2.22
C VAL A 55 -11.97 5.90 3.07
N LEU A 56 -10.90 6.69 3.01
CA LEU A 56 -10.79 7.94 3.78
C LEU A 56 -11.86 8.94 3.38
N LYS A 57 -12.16 9.02 2.11
CA LYS A 57 -13.21 9.91 1.61
C LYS A 57 -14.58 9.54 2.17
N ARG A 58 -14.85 8.24 2.30
CA ARG A 58 -16.10 7.76 2.91
C ARG A 58 -16.15 8.06 4.40
N LEU A 59 -15.01 8.01 5.09
CA LEU A 59 -14.93 8.30 6.51
C LEU A 59 -15.19 9.77 6.84
N GLU A 60 -14.89 10.67 5.89
CA GLU A 60 -15.11 12.10 6.07
C GLU A 60 -16.58 12.52 6.02
N LYS A 61 -17.46 11.66 5.53
CA LYS A 61 -18.89 11.96 5.44
C LYS A 61 -19.65 11.46 6.68
#